data_d805ebfd587f877bbabd290ff5762c12
#
_entry.id   d805ebfd587f877bbabd290ff5762c12
#
_cell.length_a   1.000
_cell.length_b   1.000
_cell.length_c   1.000
_cell.angle_alpha   90.00
_cell.angle_beta   90.00
_cell.angle_gamma   90.00
#
_symmetry.space_group_name_H-M   'P 1'
#
loop_
_entity.id
_entity.type
_entity.pdbx_description
1 polymer ?
#
loop_
_entity_poly.entity_id
_entity_poly.type
_entity_poly.pdbx_seq_one_letter_code
_entity_poly.pdbx_strand_id
1 'polypeptide(L)'
;ARMGWHLLNNQSVAIRRGADSITVSGVNYPRDGFHNGYETGLGGCDLKATYRNVPDSAFNILISHTPQNWDAVRATGKADLTLSGHVHAMQMKIHVGKWVWSPAQWMYPRWSGLYTEGDKHLYINDGMGYVIYPMRIGTYPELTLITLRSASAQFSDRSPR
;
A
#
# COMPACT_ATOMS: atom_id res chain seq x y z
N ALA A 1 -2.44 -17.87 -16.89
CA ALA A 1 -3.66 -17.04 -16.85
C ALA A 1 -3.96 -16.50 -18.25
N ARG A 2 -5.23 -16.57 -18.72
CA ARG A 2 -5.61 -16.14 -20.09
C ARG A 2 -5.41 -14.63 -20.35
N MET A 3 -5.26 -13.81 -19.30
CA MET A 3 -5.08 -12.34 -19.38
C MET A 3 -3.64 -11.88 -19.23
N GLY A 4 -2.66 -12.77 -19.12
CA GLY A 4 -1.24 -12.41 -18.93
C GLY A 4 -0.93 -11.77 -17.57
N TRP A 5 -1.84 -11.86 -16.59
CA TRP A 5 -1.61 -11.32 -15.25
C TRP A 5 -0.77 -12.27 -14.40
N HIS A 6 0.10 -11.70 -13.58
CA HIS A 6 0.85 -12.42 -12.58
C HIS A 6 0.21 -12.23 -11.21
N LEU A 7 -0.25 -13.32 -10.61
CA LEU A 7 -0.80 -13.30 -9.25
C LEU A 7 0.33 -13.52 -8.25
N LEU A 8 0.53 -12.56 -7.36
CA LEU A 8 1.57 -12.58 -6.33
C LEU A 8 0.97 -13.05 -4.99
N ASN A 9 0.88 -14.36 -4.80
CA ASN A 9 0.42 -14.97 -3.55
C ASN A 9 1.62 -15.21 -2.63
N ASN A 10 1.90 -14.28 -1.71
CA ASN A 10 3.10 -14.30 -0.85
C ASN A 10 4.38 -14.48 -1.68
N GLN A 11 4.50 -13.70 -2.73
CA GLN A 11 5.58 -13.78 -3.72
C GLN A 11 6.05 -12.39 -4.14
N SER A 12 7.24 -12.35 -4.74
CA SER A 12 7.83 -11.15 -5.29
C SER A 12 8.32 -11.39 -6.70
N VAL A 13 8.30 -10.33 -7.50
CA VAL A 13 8.86 -10.31 -8.88
C VAL A 13 9.72 -9.07 -9.06
N ALA A 14 10.87 -9.24 -9.71
CA ALA A 14 11.73 -8.12 -10.10
C ALA A 14 11.27 -7.57 -11.46
N ILE A 15 11.11 -6.26 -11.54
CA ILE A 15 10.84 -5.51 -12.77
C ILE A 15 12.13 -4.78 -13.15
N ARG A 16 12.60 -5.00 -14.36
CA ARG A 16 13.86 -4.43 -14.87
C ARG A 16 13.59 -3.45 -16.00
N ARG A 17 14.36 -2.36 -16.01
CA ARG A 17 14.41 -1.40 -17.11
C ARG A 17 15.87 -0.97 -17.33
N GLY A 18 16.50 -1.47 -18.38
CA GLY A 18 17.95 -1.29 -18.58
C GLY A 18 18.74 -1.93 -17.44
N ALA A 19 19.61 -1.16 -16.81
CA ALA A 19 20.40 -1.58 -15.65
C ALA A 19 19.63 -1.47 -14.32
N ASP A 20 18.53 -0.74 -14.28
CA ASP A 20 17.72 -0.50 -13.06
C ASP A 20 16.73 -1.64 -12.81
N SER A 21 16.45 -1.89 -11.56
CA SER A 21 15.42 -2.83 -11.15
C SER A 21 14.71 -2.37 -9.88
N ILE A 22 13.43 -2.70 -9.80
CA ILE A 22 12.62 -2.61 -8.58
C ILE A 22 12.00 -3.98 -8.31
N THR A 23 11.60 -4.23 -7.10
CA THR A 23 10.83 -5.42 -6.75
C THR A 23 9.38 -5.04 -6.47
N VAL A 24 8.46 -5.85 -6.94
CA VAL A 24 7.04 -5.78 -6.57
C VAL A 24 6.69 -7.07 -5.85
N SER A 25 6.18 -6.92 -4.64
CA SER A 25 5.77 -8.00 -3.75
C SER A 25 4.27 -7.99 -3.56
N GLY A 26 3.67 -9.14 -3.36
CA GLY A 26 2.25 -9.25 -3.03
C GLY A 26 2.04 -10.24 -1.89
N VAL A 27 1.17 -9.87 -0.95
CA VAL A 27 0.75 -10.74 0.15
C VAL A 27 -0.70 -11.16 0.01
N ASN A 28 -1.01 -12.34 0.52
CA ASN A 28 -2.38 -12.81 0.55
C ASN A 28 -3.22 -11.97 1.51
N TYR A 29 -4.51 -11.87 1.20
CA TYR A 29 -5.48 -11.30 2.12
C TYR A 29 -5.57 -12.16 3.40
N PRO A 30 -5.60 -11.55 4.58
CA PRO A 30 -5.75 -12.27 5.83
C PRO A 30 -7.05 -13.09 5.85
N ARG A 31 -6.95 -14.34 6.35
CA ARG A 31 -8.11 -15.26 6.45
C ARG A 31 -8.71 -15.30 7.85
N ASP A 32 -8.05 -14.73 8.82
CA ASP A 32 -8.41 -14.77 10.24
C ASP A 32 -9.60 -13.88 10.61
N GLY A 33 -10.17 -13.16 9.65
CA GLY A 33 -11.38 -12.36 9.86
C GLY A 33 -11.25 -11.34 11.00
N PHE A 34 -12.39 -10.90 11.50
CA PHE A 34 -12.47 -10.04 12.67
C PHE A 34 -12.33 -10.86 13.95
N HIS A 35 -11.16 -10.81 14.60
CA HIS A 35 -11.00 -11.28 15.96
C HIS A 35 -11.18 -10.10 16.94
N ASN A 36 -12.12 -10.21 17.87
CA ASN A 36 -12.45 -9.18 18.89
C ASN A 36 -12.81 -7.81 18.28
N GLY A 37 -13.41 -7.79 17.08
CA GLY A 37 -13.81 -6.56 16.41
C GLY A 37 -12.70 -5.86 15.62
N TYR A 38 -11.50 -6.43 15.56
CA TYR A 38 -10.37 -5.90 14.80
C TYR A 38 -9.80 -6.93 13.86
N GLU A 39 -9.51 -6.52 12.62
CA GLU A 39 -8.69 -7.32 11.71
C GLU A 39 -7.23 -7.24 12.15
N THR A 40 -6.57 -8.37 12.36
CA THR A 40 -5.13 -8.39 12.68
C THR A 40 -4.26 -8.15 11.45
N GLY A 41 -4.79 -8.42 10.28
CA GLY A 41 -4.10 -8.24 9.00
C GLY A 41 -2.99 -9.25 8.71
N LEU A 42 -2.81 -10.27 9.55
CA LEU A 42 -1.66 -11.19 9.45
C LEU A 42 -2.02 -12.60 8.97
N GLY A 43 -3.27 -13.05 9.15
CA GLY A 43 -3.66 -14.40 8.75
C GLY A 43 -3.52 -14.65 7.25
N GLY A 44 -2.68 -15.61 6.88
CA GLY A 44 -2.38 -15.92 5.47
C GLY A 44 -1.34 -15.01 4.81
N CYS A 45 -0.90 -13.93 5.49
CA CYS A 45 0.18 -13.06 5.08
C CYS A 45 1.53 -13.67 5.50
N ASP A 46 2.22 -14.34 4.58
CA ASP A 46 3.55 -14.90 4.83
C ASP A 46 4.63 -13.96 4.31
N LEU A 47 5.06 -13.01 5.15
CA LEU A 47 6.10 -12.04 4.81
C LEU A 47 7.45 -12.71 4.55
N LYS A 48 7.75 -13.83 5.24
CA LYS A 48 8.99 -14.57 5.04
C LYS A 48 9.04 -15.21 3.66
N ALA A 49 7.96 -15.84 3.23
CA ALA A 49 7.85 -16.37 1.88
C ALA A 49 7.88 -15.25 0.84
N THR A 50 7.13 -14.18 1.09
CA THR A 50 7.04 -13.01 0.18
C THR A 50 8.41 -12.43 -0.12
N TYR A 51 9.25 -12.24 0.90
CA TYR A 51 10.55 -11.57 0.73
C TYR A 51 11.74 -12.51 0.55
N ARG A 52 11.52 -13.82 0.40
CA ARG A 52 12.60 -14.83 0.31
C ARG A 52 13.67 -14.48 -0.71
N ASN A 53 13.28 -13.92 -1.86
CA ASN A 53 14.16 -13.59 -2.98
C ASN A 53 14.31 -12.09 -3.20
N VAL A 54 13.93 -11.25 -2.24
CA VAL A 54 14.06 -9.79 -2.32
C VAL A 54 15.42 -9.40 -1.76
N PRO A 55 16.34 -8.87 -2.59
CA PRO A 55 17.63 -8.35 -2.11
C PRO A 55 17.44 -7.20 -1.11
N ASP A 56 18.34 -7.07 -0.14
CA ASP A 56 18.30 -5.98 0.84
C ASP A 56 18.47 -4.59 0.23
N SER A 57 19.17 -4.52 -0.90
CA SER A 57 19.43 -3.29 -1.65
C SER A 57 18.33 -2.93 -2.65
N ALA A 58 17.33 -3.78 -2.85
CA ALA A 58 16.29 -3.53 -3.83
C ALA A 58 15.21 -2.57 -3.29
N PHE A 59 14.85 -1.56 -4.08
CA PHE A 59 13.62 -0.81 -3.80
C PHE A 59 12.41 -1.73 -4.01
N ASN A 60 11.63 -1.93 -2.95
CA ASN A 60 10.54 -2.91 -2.97
C ASN A 60 9.18 -2.25 -2.68
N ILE A 61 8.23 -2.48 -3.58
CA ILE A 61 6.83 -2.07 -3.43
C ILE A 61 6.03 -3.30 -3.01
N LEU A 62 5.40 -3.23 -1.84
CA LEU A 62 4.46 -4.25 -1.39
C LEU A 62 3.04 -3.87 -1.74
N ILE A 63 2.31 -4.80 -2.35
CA ILE A 63 0.87 -4.72 -2.55
C ILE A 63 0.19 -5.56 -1.46
N SER A 64 -0.56 -4.89 -0.58
CA SER A 64 -1.37 -5.50 0.47
C SER A 64 -2.76 -4.92 0.44
N HIS A 65 -3.79 -5.75 0.36
CA HIS A 65 -5.17 -5.26 0.35
C HIS A 65 -5.50 -4.45 1.60
N THR A 66 -5.09 -4.94 2.77
CA THR A 66 -5.37 -4.31 4.07
C THR A 66 -4.15 -3.56 4.62
N PRO A 67 -4.32 -2.35 5.20
CA PRO A 67 -3.23 -1.62 5.82
C PRO A 67 -2.86 -2.09 7.23
N GLN A 68 -3.65 -2.96 7.87
CA GLN A 68 -3.46 -3.36 9.27
C GLN A 68 -2.16 -4.14 9.50
N ASN A 69 -1.65 -4.83 8.46
CA ASN A 69 -0.40 -5.56 8.54
C ASN A 69 0.86 -4.66 8.41
N TRP A 70 0.70 -3.34 8.20
CA TRP A 70 1.83 -2.48 7.88
C TRP A 70 2.89 -2.41 8.98
N ASP A 71 2.51 -2.48 10.26
CA ASP A 71 3.51 -2.50 11.35
C ASP A 71 4.42 -3.73 11.26
N ALA A 72 3.84 -4.90 10.95
CA ALA A 72 4.61 -6.11 10.73
C ALA A 72 5.47 -6.03 9.46
N VAL A 73 4.91 -5.47 8.37
CA VAL A 73 5.64 -5.22 7.12
C VAL A 73 6.84 -4.31 7.37
N ARG A 74 6.63 -3.18 8.03
CA ARG A 74 7.67 -2.20 8.37
C ARG A 74 8.78 -2.81 9.23
N ALA A 75 8.41 -3.65 10.20
CA ALA A 75 9.37 -4.34 11.06
C ALA A 75 10.31 -5.28 10.28
N THR A 76 9.95 -5.74 9.09
CA THR A 76 10.85 -6.53 8.24
C THR A 76 11.96 -5.71 7.58
N GLY A 77 11.79 -4.39 7.47
CA GLY A 77 12.69 -3.51 6.73
C GLY A 77 12.67 -3.67 5.20
N LYS A 78 11.93 -4.64 4.66
CA LYS A 78 12.02 -5.08 3.26
C LYS A 78 11.14 -4.30 2.28
N ALA A 79 10.06 -3.66 2.72
CA ALA A 79 9.20 -2.86 1.86
C ALA A 79 9.49 -1.36 2.06
N ASP A 80 9.75 -0.65 0.98
CA ASP A 80 9.97 0.80 0.99
C ASP A 80 8.65 1.55 0.82
N LEU A 81 7.77 1.01 -0.02
CA LEU A 81 6.43 1.52 -0.24
C LEU A 81 5.41 0.38 -0.13
N THR A 82 4.43 0.53 0.74
CA THR A 82 3.28 -0.37 0.81
C THR A 82 2.06 0.31 0.21
N LEU A 83 1.37 -0.38 -0.70
CA LEU A 83 0.14 0.07 -1.33
C LEU A 83 -1.02 -0.74 -0.78
N SER A 84 -2.01 -0.06 -0.22
CA SER A 84 -3.20 -0.69 0.37
C SER A 84 -4.47 0.01 -0.08
N GLY A 85 -5.59 -0.67 0.12
CA GLY A 85 -6.93 -0.15 -0.07
C GLY A 85 -7.82 -0.54 1.10
N HIS A 86 -8.85 -1.35 0.84
CA HIS A 86 -9.75 -2.00 1.80
C HIS A 86 -10.66 -1.05 2.60
N VAL A 87 -10.09 -0.06 3.27
CA VAL A 87 -10.80 0.80 4.23
C VAL A 87 -11.78 1.75 3.55
N HIS A 88 -11.46 2.21 2.32
CA HIS A 88 -12.26 3.18 1.54
C HIS A 88 -12.63 4.46 2.30
N ALA A 89 -11.90 4.78 3.40
CA ALA A 89 -12.29 5.81 4.38
C ALA A 89 -13.76 5.63 4.85
N MET A 90 -14.25 4.38 4.91
CA MET A 90 -15.69 4.06 5.10
C MET A 90 -16.61 4.87 4.18
N GLN A 91 -16.13 5.25 3.00
CA GLN A 91 -16.84 6.03 1.99
C GLN A 91 -17.36 7.40 2.51
N MET A 92 -16.84 7.89 3.64
CA MET A 92 -17.23 9.15 4.25
C MET A 92 -16.02 9.93 4.74
N LYS A 93 -15.85 11.17 4.25
CA LYS A 93 -14.88 12.15 4.73
C LYS A 93 -15.56 13.50 4.93
N ILE A 94 -15.24 14.16 6.02
CA ILE A 94 -15.64 15.56 6.28
C ILE A 94 -14.36 16.38 6.26
N HIS A 95 -14.32 17.39 5.42
CA HIS A 95 -13.20 18.30 5.27
C HIS A 95 -13.54 19.67 5.89
N VAL A 96 -12.74 20.11 6.87
CA VAL A 96 -12.85 21.44 7.47
C VAL A 96 -11.46 22.08 7.44
N GLY A 97 -11.22 22.89 6.43
CA GLY A 97 -9.88 23.45 6.18
C GLY A 97 -8.86 22.33 5.91
N LYS A 98 -7.83 22.25 6.76
CA LYS A 98 -6.82 21.17 6.69
C LYS A 98 -7.18 19.91 7.48
N TRP A 99 -8.25 19.97 8.26
CA TRP A 99 -8.70 18.85 9.06
C TRP A 99 -9.60 17.93 8.23
N VAL A 100 -9.34 16.64 8.32
CA VAL A 100 -10.10 15.59 7.63
C VAL A 100 -10.55 14.58 8.67
N TRP A 101 -11.82 14.31 8.70
CA TRP A 101 -12.43 13.34 9.58
C TRP A 101 -13.14 12.24 8.78
N SER A 102 -13.07 11.01 9.29
CA SER A 102 -13.82 9.86 8.79
C SER A 102 -14.20 8.95 9.95
N PRO A 103 -15.36 8.28 9.93
CA PRO A 103 -15.66 7.25 10.92
C PRO A 103 -14.68 6.09 10.90
N ALA A 104 -13.94 5.91 9.80
CA ALA A 104 -12.89 4.91 9.70
C ALA A 104 -11.81 5.03 10.79
N GLN A 105 -11.55 6.24 11.31
CA GLN A 105 -10.55 6.47 12.36
C GLN A 105 -10.85 5.77 13.69
N TRP A 106 -12.11 5.39 13.93
CA TRP A 106 -12.49 4.66 15.14
C TRP A 106 -12.11 3.19 15.09
N MET A 107 -11.94 2.64 13.86
CA MET A 107 -11.61 1.23 13.65
C MET A 107 -10.19 1.03 13.11
N TYR A 108 -9.66 2.01 12.41
CA TYR A 108 -8.40 1.90 11.69
C TYR A 108 -7.45 3.05 12.08
N PRO A 109 -6.29 2.75 12.69
CA PRO A 109 -5.30 3.78 13.02
C PRO A 109 -4.78 4.50 11.77
N ARG A 110 -4.76 3.78 10.64
CA ARG A 110 -4.39 4.29 9.31
C ARG A 110 -5.52 3.93 8.35
N TRP A 111 -6.15 4.93 7.74
CA TRP A 111 -7.40 4.71 7.01
C TRP A 111 -7.47 5.38 5.63
N SER A 112 -6.59 6.31 5.28
CA SER A 112 -6.57 6.97 3.96
C SER A 112 -5.31 7.79 3.74
N GLY A 113 -4.80 7.83 2.51
CA GLY A 113 -3.68 8.67 2.11
C GLY A 113 -2.31 8.11 2.46
N LEU A 114 -1.32 9.00 2.52
CA LEU A 114 0.08 8.66 2.73
C LEU A 114 0.47 8.75 4.20
N TYR A 115 1.07 7.68 4.69
CA TYR A 115 1.74 7.61 6.00
C TYR A 115 3.23 7.37 5.77
N THR A 116 4.05 8.04 6.56
CA THR A 116 5.51 7.92 6.50
C THR A 116 6.05 7.73 7.91
N GLU A 117 6.82 6.68 8.11
CA GLU A 117 7.53 6.40 9.36
C GLU A 117 8.99 6.04 9.03
N GLY A 118 9.91 6.96 9.31
CA GLY A 118 11.29 6.86 8.88
C GLY A 118 11.39 6.92 7.35
N ASP A 119 12.00 5.91 6.77
CA ASP A 119 12.18 5.72 5.32
C ASP A 119 11.11 4.81 4.69
N LYS A 120 10.10 4.41 5.46
CA LYS A 120 9.03 3.51 5.00
C LYS A 120 7.73 4.26 4.80
N HIS A 121 7.04 3.89 3.73
CA HIS A 121 5.82 4.57 3.29
C HIS A 121 4.66 3.58 3.15
N LEU A 122 3.47 4.02 3.58
CA LEU A 122 2.21 3.33 3.33
C LEU A 122 1.28 4.30 2.60
N TYR A 123 0.74 3.89 1.47
CA TYR A 123 -0.32 4.62 0.81
C TYR A 123 -1.61 3.81 0.83
N ILE A 124 -2.68 4.40 1.36
CA ILE A 124 -4.02 3.80 1.42
C ILE A 124 -4.93 4.53 0.45
N ASN A 125 -5.32 3.83 -0.61
CA ASN A 125 -6.22 4.34 -1.64
C ASN A 125 -7.68 4.21 -1.19
N ASP A 126 -8.49 5.25 -1.41
CA ASP A 126 -9.91 5.25 -1.04
C ASP A 126 -10.80 4.42 -1.98
N GLY A 127 -10.23 3.88 -3.06
CA GLY A 127 -10.91 3.03 -4.01
C GLY A 127 -11.80 3.77 -5.00
N MET A 128 -12.21 3.07 -6.05
CA MET A 128 -13.07 3.60 -7.12
C MET A 128 -14.54 3.27 -6.91
N GLY A 129 -14.84 2.14 -6.27
CA GLY A 129 -16.17 1.61 -6.08
C GLY A 129 -16.81 2.00 -4.76
N TYR A 130 -17.76 1.18 -4.35
CA TYR A 130 -18.42 1.27 -3.05
C TYR A 130 -18.49 -0.12 -2.39
N VAL A 131 -18.67 -0.11 -1.07
CA VAL A 131 -18.81 -1.31 -0.24
C VAL A 131 -20.01 -1.09 0.70
N ILE A 132 -20.89 -2.10 0.81
CA ILE A 132 -22.08 -2.15 1.66
C ILE A 132 -23.18 -1.21 1.15
N TYR A 133 -22.94 0.09 1.02
CA TYR A 133 -23.94 1.06 0.53
C TYR A 133 -23.42 1.85 -0.67
N PRO A 134 -24.26 2.10 -1.69
CA PRO A 134 -23.83 2.66 -2.97
C PRO A 134 -23.76 4.18 -2.94
N MET A 135 -23.00 4.76 -2.00
CA MET A 135 -22.79 6.20 -1.91
C MET A 135 -21.41 6.53 -1.34
N ARG A 136 -20.93 7.73 -1.66
CA ARG A 136 -19.74 8.34 -1.08
C ARG A 136 -20.08 9.75 -0.61
N ILE A 137 -19.62 10.13 0.58
CA ILE A 137 -19.85 11.46 1.17
C ILE A 137 -18.48 12.10 1.42
N GLY A 138 -18.17 13.18 0.68
CA GLY A 138 -16.91 13.91 0.84
C GLY A 138 -15.64 13.11 0.49
N THR A 139 -15.79 11.88 -0.03
CA THR A 139 -14.71 11.07 -0.57
C THR A 139 -15.03 10.71 -2.01
N TYR A 140 -14.12 10.97 -2.93
CA TYR A 140 -14.30 10.71 -4.36
C TYR A 140 -13.67 9.37 -4.75
N PRO A 141 -14.14 8.76 -5.86
CA PRO A 141 -13.39 7.67 -6.48
C PRO A 141 -11.96 8.08 -6.76
N GLU A 142 -11.00 7.24 -6.39
CA GLU A 142 -9.60 7.57 -6.44
C GLU A 142 -8.83 6.67 -7.40
N LEU A 143 -8.08 7.32 -8.31
CA LEU A 143 -7.06 6.69 -9.13
C LEU A 143 -5.71 7.37 -8.84
N THR A 144 -4.78 6.62 -8.28
CA THR A 144 -3.48 7.16 -7.85
C THR A 144 -2.39 6.83 -8.86
N LEU A 145 -1.72 7.85 -9.38
CA LEU A 145 -0.51 7.72 -10.17
C LEU A 145 0.73 7.90 -9.28
N ILE A 146 1.57 6.87 -9.22
CA ILE A 146 2.83 6.90 -8.46
C ILE A 146 4.00 6.93 -9.44
N THR A 147 4.83 7.97 -9.34
CA THR A 147 6.04 8.11 -10.15
C THR A 147 7.25 7.82 -9.29
N LEU A 148 8.00 6.77 -9.65
CA LEU A 148 9.28 6.45 -9.05
C LEU A 148 10.40 7.16 -9.82
N ARG A 149 11.33 7.78 -9.09
CA ARG A 149 12.51 8.42 -9.66
C ARG A 149 13.76 7.87 -8.98
N SER A 150 14.81 7.57 -9.75
CA SER A 150 16.08 7.20 -9.14
C SER A 150 16.75 8.45 -8.53
N ALA A 151 17.51 8.26 -7.45
CA ALA A 151 18.23 9.36 -6.81
C ALA A 151 19.25 10.03 -7.77
N SER A 152 19.83 9.27 -8.67
CA SER A 152 20.76 9.79 -9.70
C SER A 152 20.06 10.73 -10.71
N ALA A 153 18.76 10.52 -10.98
CA ALA A 153 18.00 11.38 -11.89
C ALA A 153 17.71 12.76 -11.27
N GLN A 154 17.71 12.90 -9.95
CA GLN A 154 17.49 14.20 -9.29
C GLN A 154 18.65 15.17 -9.45
N PHE A 155 19.87 14.68 -9.68
CA PHE A 155 21.03 15.53 -9.88
C PHE A 155 21.14 16.09 -11.32
N SER A 156 20.56 15.43 -12.32
CA SER A 156 20.60 15.88 -13.71
C SER A 156 19.63 17.02 -14.05
N ASP A 157 18.56 17.18 -13.24
CA ASP A 157 17.52 18.23 -13.48
C ASP A 157 17.82 19.57 -12.77
N ARG A 158 18.96 19.68 -12.08
CA ARG A 158 19.42 20.90 -11.41
C ARG A 158 20.52 21.62 -12.17
N SER A 159 20.57 21.56 -13.51
CA SER A 159 21.37 22.49 -14.29
C SER A 159 20.77 23.86 -14.20
N PRO A 160 21.52 24.91 -13.79
CA PRO A 160 20.98 26.26 -13.67
C PRO A 160 20.60 26.75 -15.06
N ARG A 161 19.40 27.26 -15.19
CA ARG A 161 18.97 28.12 -16.29
C ARG A 161 19.38 29.55 -16.00
#